data_514904b874b6422d2dcf526f06ebf260
#
_entry.id   514904b874b6422d2dcf526f06ebf260
#
_cell.length_a   1.000
_cell.length_b   1.000
_cell.length_c   1.000
_cell.angle_alpha   90.00
_cell.angle_beta   90.00
_cell.angle_gamma   90.00
#
_symmetry.space_group_name_H-M   'P 1'
#
loop_
_entity.id
_entity.type
_entity.pdbx_description
1 polymer ?
#
loop_
_entity_poly.entity_id
_entity_poly.type
_entity_poly.pdbx_seq_one_letter_code
_entity_poly.pdbx_strand_id
1 'polypeptide(L)'
;KREKQTLDMAISNIAHDIRTPLTIASGYTQQLLKTENPESESLKKISHHLNQVSKRLEALLDYRRLMEGAVKADLSELEVSTFMTQKLLTYYDSFQTAKINLDLQVEPGLYLLTDSDLLDRMLQNLIGNVLKHGKDEARFSLKEVDNHICLELANLVKQPIRKIENLSQRFYSENLSDTEESSGLGLYITEELSHL
;
A
#
# COMPACT_ATOMS: atom_id res chain seq x y z
N LYS A 1 -1.53 -21.81 19.40
CA LYS A 1 -1.56 -22.75 18.24
C LYS A 1 -2.07 -22.10 16.95
N ARG A 2 -3.19 -21.32 16.99
CA ARG A 2 -3.73 -20.60 15.81
C ARG A 2 -2.76 -19.56 15.25
N GLU A 3 -2.12 -18.76 16.11
CA GLU A 3 -1.18 -17.72 15.69
C GLU A 3 0.05 -18.29 14.96
N LYS A 4 0.62 -19.40 15.45
CA LYS A 4 1.75 -20.06 14.78
C LYS A 4 1.35 -20.60 13.40
N GLN A 5 0.16 -21.18 13.26
CA GLN A 5 -0.35 -21.64 11.96
C GLN A 5 -0.61 -20.48 10.99
N THR A 6 -1.09 -19.33 11.49
CA THR A 6 -1.30 -18.13 10.66
C THR A 6 0.03 -17.55 10.19
N LEU A 7 1.05 -17.52 11.06
CA LEU A 7 2.39 -17.07 10.72
C LEU A 7 3.06 -18.00 9.69
N ASP A 8 2.94 -19.34 9.86
CA ASP A 8 3.50 -20.30 8.92
C ASP A 8 2.84 -20.21 7.54
N MET A 9 1.52 -20.01 7.47
CA MET A 9 0.81 -19.74 6.22
C MET A 9 1.23 -18.40 5.60
N ALA A 10 1.41 -17.36 6.40
CA ALA A 10 1.89 -16.07 5.95
C ALA A 10 3.27 -16.18 5.29
N ILE A 11 4.22 -16.82 5.98
CA ILE A 11 5.57 -17.05 5.47
C ILE A 11 5.55 -17.87 4.18
N SER A 12 4.71 -18.90 4.10
CA SER A 12 4.58 -19.73 2.90
C SER A 12 4.04 -18.93 1.70
N ASN A 13 2.98 -18.13 1.89
CA ASN A 13 2.40 -17.30 0.84
C ASN A 13 3.39 -16.23 0.37
N ILE A 14 4.09 -15.59 1.30
CA ILE A 14 5.10 -14.58 0.98
C ILE A 14 6.29 -15.20 0.26
N ALA A 15 6.76 -16.38 0.68
CA ALA A 15 7.83 -17.09 -0.02
C ALA A 15 7.42 -17.41 -1.47
N HIS A 16 6.16 -17.80 -1.70
CA HIS A 16 5.61 -17.99 -3.04
C HIS A 16 5.60 -16.68 -3.83
N ASP A 17 5.11 -15.59 -3.23
CA ASP A 17 4.95 -14.30 -3.87
C ASP A 17 6.28 -13.57 -4.16
N ILE A 18 7.33 -13.86 -3.37
CA ILE A 18 8.70 -13.40 -3.66
C ILE A 18 9.33 -14.26 -4.76
N ARG A 19 9.05 -15.56 -4.82
CA ARG A 19 9.64 -16.47 -5.80
C ARG A 19 9.28 -16.07 -7.23
N THR A 20 8.03 -15.68 -7.49
CA THR A 20 7.56 -15.28 -8.83
C THR A 20 8.35 -14.12 -9.43
N PRO A 21 8.42 -12.91 -8.80
CA PRO A 21 9.20 -11.81 -9.35
C PRO A 21 10.70 -12.10 -9.39
N LEU A 22 11.23 -12.89 -8.46
CA LEU A 22 12.63 -13.29 -8.47
C LEU A 22 12.96 -14.20 -9.66
N THR A 23 12.08 -15.16 -9.99
CA THR A 23 12.22 -16.03 -11.16
C THR A 23 12.15 -15.21 -12.46
N ILE A 24 11.24 -14.25 -12.55
CA ILE A 24 11.09 -13.35 -13.68
C ILE A 24 12.34 -12.48 -13.84
N ALA A 25 12.82 -11.84 -12.77
CA ALA A 25 14.04 -11.03 -12.79
C ALA A 25 15.26 -11.85 -13.21
N SER A 26 15.39 -13.09 -12.71
CA SER A 26 16.44 -14.03 -13.13
C SER A 26 16.35 -14.38 -14.61
N GLY A 27 15.14 -14.59 -15.13
CA GLY A 27 14.90 -14.86 -16.54
C GLY A 27 15.35 -13.70 -17.45
N TYR A 28 15.00 -12.47 -17.10
CA TYR A 28 15.47 -11.28 -17.84
C TYR A 28 16.98 -11.08 -17.73
N THR A 29 17.59 -11.34 -16.57
CA THR A 29 19.04 -11.30 -16.42
C THR A 29 19.74 -12.30 -17.36
N GLN A 30 19.23 -13.54 -17.42
CA GLN A 30 19.75 -14.55 -18.34
C GLN A 30 19.58 -14.16 -19.82
N GLN A 31 18.45 -13.50 -20.16
CA GLN A 31 18.22 -13.01 -21.51
C GLN A 31 19.20 -11.91 -21.89
N LEU A 32 19.49 -10.98 -20.98
CA LEU A 32 20.49 -9.92 -21.16
C LEU A 32 21.90 -10.46 -21.39
N LEU A 33 22.26 -11.52 -20.64
CA LEU A 33 23.56 -12.18 -20.81
C LEU A 33 23.75 -12.87 -22.17
N LYS A 34 22.66 -13.13 -22.89
CA LYS A 34 22.67 -13.73 -24.24
C LYS A 34 22.65 -12.71 -25.38
N THR A 35 22.40 -11.44 -25.11
CA THR A 35 22.34 -10.37 -26.11
C THR A 35 23.56 -9.49 -26.04
N GLU A 36 24.18 -9.20 -27.20
CA GLU A 36 25.36 -8.32 -27.28
C GLU A 36 25.05 -6.84 -27.00
N ASN A 37 23.77 -6.47 -26.96
CA ASN A 37 23.33 -5.11 -26.68
C ASN A 37 22.15 -5.18 -25.68
N PRO A 38 22.38 -4.96 -24.36
CA PRO A 38 21.33 -5.04 -23.35
C PRO A 38 20.31 -3.91 -23.58
N GLU A 39 19.15 -4.25 -24.09
CA GLU A 39 18.07 -3.29 -24.29
C GLU A 39 17.57 -2.75 -22.94
N SER A 40 17.40 -1.45 -22.86
CA SER A 40 16.83 -0.68 -21.75
C SER A 40 15.49 -1.25 -21.23
N GLU A 41 14.72 -1.92 -22.08
CA GLU A 41 13.43 -2.53 -21.75
C GLU A 41 13.54 -3.71 -20.77
N SER A 42 14.50 -4.61 -20.99
CA SER A 42 14.73 -5.73 -20.06
C SER A 42 15.23 -5.27 -18.71
N LEU A 43 16.09 -4.24 -18.67
CA LEU A 43 16.54 -3.62 -17.43
C LEU A 43 15.39 -2.95 -16.67
N LYS A 44 14.48 -2.27 -17.37
CA LYS A 44 13.28 -1.69 -16.78
C LYS A 44 12.39 -2.77 -16.14
N LYS A 45 12.19 -3.89 -16.83
CA LYS A 45 11.41 -5.02 -16.28
C LYS A 45 12.06 -5.63 -15.05
N ILE A 46 13.38 -5.84 -15.07
CA ILE A 46 14.11 -6.32 -13.89
C ILE A 46 13.94 -5.35 -12.71
N SER A 47 14.16 -4.05 -12.94
CA SER A 47 14.01 -3.01 -11.93
C SER A 47 12.59 -3.00 -11.36
N HIS A 48 11.57 -3.12 -12.21
CA HIS A 48 10.17 -3.19 -11.79
C HIS A 48 9.92 -4.39 -10.86
N HIS A 49 10.36 -5.59 -11.22
CA HIS A 49 10.16 -6.79 -10.39
C HIS A 49 10.97 -6.75 -9.09
N LEU A 50 12.18 -6.19 -9.11
CA LEU A 50 12.97 -5.98 -7.88
C LEU A 50 12.27 -5.02 -6.92
N ASN A 51 11.69 -3.92 -7.42
CA ASN A 51 10.91 -2.99 -6.62
C ASN A 51 9.65 -3.64 -6.02
N GLN A 52 8.99 -4.54 -6.77
CA GLN A 52 7.87 -5.31 -6.25
C GLN A 52 8.30 -6.22 -5.09
N VAL A 53 9.43 -6.92 -5.23
CA VAL A 53 9.98 -7.76 -4.15
C VAL A 53 10.26 -6.92 -2.91
N SER A 54 10.93 -5.77 -3.06
CA SER A 54 11.25 -4.87 -1.96
C SER A 54 9.99 -4.42 -1.21
N LYS A 55 8.97 -3.95 -1.92
CA LYS A 55 7.71 -3.53 -1.32
C LYS A 55 7.00 -4.64 -0.54
N ARG A 56 7.02 -5.88 -1.07
CA ARG A 56 6.42 -7.03 -0.39
C ARG A 56 7.19 -7.42 0.86
N LEU A 57 8.52 -7.33 0.80
CA LEU A 57 9.37 -7.59 1.95
C LEU A 57 9.15 -6.55 3.06
N GLU A 58 9.04 -5.27 2.70
CA GLU A 58 8.70 -4.19 3.64
C GLU A 58 7.35 -4.46 4.32
N ALA A 59 6.31 -4.77 3.55
CA ALA A 59 4.99 -5.10 4.10
C ALA A 59 5.04 -6.31 5.06
N LEU A 60 5.89 -7.31 4.77
CA LEU A 60 6.10 -8.45 5.66
C LEU A 60 6.78 -8.04 6.97
N LEU A 61 7.83 -7.24 6.88
CA LEU A 61 8.56 -6.77 8.07
C LEU A 61 7.65 -5.91 8.95
N ASP A 62 6.80 -5.09 8.35
CA ASP A 62 5.82 -4.29 9.07
C ASP A 62 4.78 -5.17 9.77
N TYR A 63 4.23 -6.14 9.05
CA TYR A 63 3.34 -7.13 9.63
C TYR A 63 3.97 -7.83 10.83
N ARG A 64 5.22 -8.29 10.69
CA ARG A 64 5.95 -8.93 11.80
C ARG A 64 6.09 -8.00 13.00
N ARG A 65 6.52 -6.75 12.80
CA ARG A 65 6.68 -5.76 13.88
C ARG A 65 5.36 -5.50 14.62
N LEU A 66 4.24 -5.40 13.89
CA LEU A 66 2.91 -5.26 14.46
C LEU A 66 2.53 -6.48 15.31
N MET A 67 2.75 -7.70 14.78
CA MET A 67 2.43 -8.94 15.47
C MET A 67 3.27 -9.18 16.73
N GLU A 68 4.50 -8.69 16.77
CA GLU A 68 5.39 -8.75 17.93
C GLU A 68 5.06 -7.66 18.97
N GLY A 69 4.10 -6.76 18.69
CA GLY A 69 3.80 -5.60 19.55
C GLY A 69 5.01 -4.64 19.69
N ALA A 70 5.92 -4.68 18.71
CA ALA A 70 7.13 -3.88 18.74
C ALA A 70 6.91 -2.43 18.24
N VAL A 71 5.78 -2.19 17.59
CA VAL A 71 5.41 -0.84 17.11
C VAL A 71 4.82 -0.09 18.28
N LYS A 72 5.46 1.01 18.67
CA LYS A 72 4.94 1.97 19.64
C LYS A 72 4.78 3.30 18.95
N ALA A 73 3.61 3.91 19.07
CA ALA A 73 3.38 5.23 18.52
C ALA A 73 4.20 6.28 19.27
N ASP A 74 4.95 7.09 18.55
CA ASP A 74 5.63 8.29 19.06
C ASP A 74 4.74 9.52 18.79
N LEU A 75 3.85 9.79 19.74
CA LEU A 75 2.80 10.78 19.57
C LEU A 75 3.36 12.21 19.67
N SER A 76 3.13 13.01 18.66
CA SER A 76 3.43 14.44 18.61
C SER A 76 2.26 15.22 18.03
N GLU A 77 2.19 16.50 18.31
CA GLU A 77 1.20 17.37 17.70
C GLU A 77 1.54 17.59 16.24
N LEU A 78 0.64 17.22 15.33
CA LEU A 78 0.80 17.33 13.90
C LEU A 78 -0.32 18.18 13.29
N GLU A 79 0.02 19.17 12.46
CA GLU A 79 -0.96 19.88 11.62
C GLU A 79 -1.31 18.97 10.43
N VAL A 80 -2.36 18.15 10.62
CA VAL A 80 -2.70 17.05 9.74
C VAL A 80 -3.25 17.52 8.39
N SER A 81 -3.83 18.72 8.31
CA SER A 81 -4.33 19.31 7.06
C SER A 81 -3.21 19.56 6.06
N THR A 82 -2.14 20.21 6.48
CA THR A 82 -0.96 20.47 5.65
C THR A 82 -0.23 19.16 5.34
N PHE A 83 -0.05 18.31 6.34
CA PHE A 83 0.61 17.01 6.15
C PHE A 83 -0.07 16.18 5.06
N MET A 84 -1.39 16.02 5.13
CA MET A 84 -2.17 15.26 4.15
C MET A 84 -2.10 15.90 2.76
N THR A 85 -2.26 17.22 2.68
CA THR A 85 -2.20 17.96 1.41
C THR A 85 -0.85 17.78 0.73
N GLN A 86 0.25 17.97 1.46
CA GLN A 86 1.60 17.80 0.93
C GLN A 86 1.83 16.35 0.47
N LYS A 87 1.38 15.37 1.26
CA LYS A 87 1.49 13.97 0.89
C LYS A 87 0.77 13.67 -0.42
N LEU A 88 -0.49 14.08 -0.57
CA LEU A 88 -1.25 13.86 -1.79
C LEU A 88 -0.65 14.57 -3.01
N LEU A 89 -0.08 15.77 -2.83
CA LEU A 89 0.64 16.47 -3.89
C LEU A 89 1.85 15.68 -4.41
N THR A 90 2.56 14.94 -3.56
CA THR A 90 3.67 14.09 -4.04
C THR A 90 3.22 12.96 -4.98
N TYR A 91 1.94 12.59 -4.93
CA TYR A 91 1.34 11.56 -5.80
C TYR A 91 0.57 12.13 -6.99
N TYR A 92 0.54 13.46 -7.15
CA TYR A 92 -0.26 14.12 -8.20
C TYR A 92 0.02 13.57 -9.60
N ASP A 93 1.30 13.47 -9.99
CA ASP A 93 1.69 12.93 -11.28
C ASP A 93 1.28 11.46 -11.46
N SER A 94 1.27 10.69 -10.37
CA SER A 94 0.82 9.30 -10.38
C SER A 94 -0.68 9.20 -10.65
N PHE A 95 -1.50 10.07 -10.05
CA PHE A 95 -2.93 10.17 -10.32
C PHE A 95 -3.20 10.60 -11.76
N GLN A 96 -2.47 11.59 -12.28
CA GLN A 96 -2.57 12.02 -13.68
C GLN A 96 -2.22 10.89 -14.64
N THR A 97 -1.13 10.15 -14.39
CA THR A 97 -0.71 9.00 -15.19
C THR A 97 -1.76 7.89 -15.17
N ALA A 98 -2.37 7.64 -14.02
CA ALA A 98 -3.45 6.66 -13.83
C ALA A 98 -4.81 7.15 -14.39
N LYS A 99 -4.90 8.40 -14.85
CA LYS A 99 -6.14 9.09 -15.32
C LYS A 99 -7.24 9.08 -14.26
N ILE A 100 -6.86 9.30 -13.01
CA ILE A 100 -7.77 9.42 -11.88
C ILE A 100 -7.85 10.89 -11.50
N ASN A 101 -9.04 11.48 -11.57
CA ASN A 101 -9.30 12.83 -11.12
C ASN A 101 -9.34 12.85 -9.58
N LEU A 102 -8.44 13.64 -8.98
CA LEU A 102 -8.31 13.76 -7.53
C LEU A 102 -9.14 14.93 -7.02
N ASP A 103 -10.21 14.63 -6.26
CA ASP A 103 -11.00 15.60 -5.49
C ASP A 103 -10.46 15.67 -4.07
N LEU A 104 -9.91 16.83 -3.68
CA LEU A 104 -9.29 17.05 -2.38
C LEU A 104 -10.10 18.03 -1.55
N GLN A 105 -10.70 17.56 -0.45
CA GLN A 105 -11.56 18.31 0.45
C GLN A 105 -10.94 18.31 1.86
N VAL A 106 -9.96 19.17 2.09
CA VAL A 106 -9.22 19.27 3.37
C VAL A 106 -9.61 20.55 4.09
N GLU A 107 -10.20 20.39 5.27
CA GLU A 107 -10.43 21.51 6.19
C GLU A 107 -9.09 21.99 6.73
N PRO A 108 -8.78 23.31 6.63
CA PRO A 108 -7.49 23.83 7.04
C PRO A 108 -7.35 23.93 8.57
N GLY A 109 -6.12 23.83 9.05
CA GLY A 109 -5.78 24.12 10.45
C GLY A 109 -6.21 23.04 11.44
N LEU A 110 -6.39 21.80 11.01
CA LEU A 110 -6.66 20.68 11.90
C LEU A 110 -5.36 20.13 12.50
N TYR A 111 -5.36 19.95 13.82
CA TYR A 111 -4.24 19.40 14.58
C TYR A 111 -4.64 18.09 15.23
N LEU A 112 -3.77 17.11 15.19
CA LEU A 112 -3.96 15.79 15.77
C LEU A 112 -2.72 15.38 16.56
N LEU A 113 -2.91 14.81 17.75
CA LEU A 113 -1.85 14.14 18.48
C LEU A 113 -1.68 12.74 17.88
N THR A 114 -0.64 12.55 17.07
CA THR A 114 -0.44 11.31 16.31
C THR A 114 1.04 11.06 16.04
N ASP A 115 1.35 9.88 15.54
CA ASP A 115 2.65 9.52 15.01
C ASP A 115 2.66 9.78 13.49
N SER A 116 3.49 10.73 13.05
CA SER A 116 3.56 11.14 11.64
C SER A 116 4.03 10.03 10.71
N ASP A 117 4.93 9.15 11.16
CA ASP A 117 5.46 8.05 10.35
C ASP A 117 4.41 6.94 10.17
N LEU A 118 3.66 6.63 11.23
CA LEU A 118 2.56 5.66 11.14
C LEU A 118 1.43 6.18 10.26
N LEU A 119 1.06 7.47 10.41
CA LEU A 119 0.07 8.12 9.55
C LEU A 119 0.52 8.14 8.09
N ASP A 120 1.80 8.43 7.83
CA ASP A 120 2.38 8.39 6.49
C ASP A 120 2.25 7.01 5.84
N ARG A 121 2.53 5.95 6.58
CA ARG A 121 2.38 4.56 6.12
C ARG A 121 0.93 4.21 5.79
N MET A 122 -0.01 4.61 6.64
CA MET A 122 -1.44 4.42 6.38
C MET A 122 -1.84 5.12 5.08
N LEU A 123 -1.47 6.38 4.89
CA LEU A 123 -1.75 7.14 3.67
C LEU A 123 -1.10 6.50 2.44
N GLN A 124 0.15 6.05 2.51
CA GLN A 124 0.81 5.33 1.41
C GLN A 124 0.05 4.08 1.00
N ASN A 125 -0.40 3.28 1.95
CA ASN A 125 -1.21 2.08 1.68
C ASN A 125 -2.54 2.44 1.01
N LEU A 126 -3.25 3.44 1.52
CA LEU A 126 -4.54 3.87 0.99
C LEU A 126 -4.40 4.48 -0.40
N ILE A 127 -3.45 5.39 -0.60
CA ILE A 127 -3.16 6.00 -1.91
C ILE A 127 -2.74 4.93 -2.92
N GLY A 128 -1.87 4.01 -2.51
CA GLY A 128 -1.44 2.89 -3.35
C GLY A 128 -2.61 2.01 -3.81
N ASN A 129 -3.57 1.75 -2.93
CA ASN A 129 -4.80 1.02 -3.28
C ASN A 129 -5.64 1.78 -4.30
N VAL A 130 -5.80 3.11 -4.14
CA VAL A 130 -6.53 3.92 -5.12
C VAL A 130 -5.85 3.91 -6.48
N LEU A 131 -4.54 4.14 -6.54
CA LEU A 131 -3.79 4.15 -7.80
C LEU A 131 -3.87 2.80 -8.52
N LYS A 132 -3.92 1.71 -7.76
CA LYS A 132 -3.98 0.36 -8.31
C LYS A 132 -5.39 -0.06 -8.76
N HIS A 133 -6.37 0.14 -7.90
CA HIS A 133 -7.73 -0.39 -8.08
C HIS A 133 -8.75 0.66 -8.48
N GLY A 134 -8.43 1.95 -8.30
CA GLY A 134 -9.29 3.06 -8.66
C GLY A 134 -9.35 3.32 -10.16
N LYS A 135 -10.40 4.01 -10.58
CA LYS A 135 -10.60 4.54 -11.93
C LYS A 135 -11.32 5.86 -11.85
N ASP A 136 -11.12 6.69 -12.87
CA ASP A 136 -11.84 7.94 -13.15
C ASP A 136 -11.77 8.98 -12.02
N GLU A 137 -12.24 8.67 -10.81
CA GLU A 137 -12.34 9.60 -9.69
C GLU A 137 -11.89 9.00 -8.36
N ALA A 138 -11.21 9.82 -7.56
CA ALA A 138 -10.92 9.56 -6.15
C ALA A 138 -11.12 10.84 -5.34
N ARG A 139 -11.71 10.70 -4.15
CA ARG A 139 -11.90 11.78 -3.20
C ARG A 139 -11.18 11.48 -1.90
N PHE A 140 -10.42 12.46 -1.44
CA PHE A 140 -9.83 12.49 -0.11
C PHE A 140 -10.43 13.65 0.66
N SER A 141 -11.07 13.37 1.78
CA SER A 141 -11.62 14.40 2.65
C SER A 141 -11.07 14.29 4.07
N LEU A 142 -10.78 15.44 4.65
CA LEU A 142 -10.35 15.58 6.03
C LEU A 142 -11.16 16.71 6.65
N LYS A 143 -11.90 16.41 7.70
CA LYS A 143 -12.79 17.36 8.37
C LYS A 143 -12.92 17.04 9.84
N GLU A 144 -13.31 18.05 10.64
CA GLU A 144 -13.74 17.84 12.00
C GLU A 144 -15.24 17.54 12.07
N VAL A 145 -15.61 16.46 12.77
CA VAL A 145 -16.99 16.05 13.00
C VAL A 145 -17.12 15.64 14.45
N ASP A 146 -18.01 16.29 15.20
CA ASP A 146 -18.26 15.96 16.62
C ASP A 146 -16.97 15.87 17.46
N ASN A 147 -16.06 16.83 17.28
CA ASN A 147 -14.76 16.90 17.96
C ASN A 147 -13.81 15.74 17.65
N HIS A 148 -14.02 15.08 16.51
CA HIS A 148 -13.13 14.04 15.95
C HIS A 148 -12.67 14.44 14.57
N ILE A 149 -11.41 14.16 14.26
CA ILE A 149 -10.89 14.34 12.89
C ILE A 149 -11.26 13.10 12.09
N CYS A 150 -12.06 13.32 11.06
CA CYS A 150 -12.51 12.28 10.14
C CYS A 150 -11.70 12.36 8.84
N LEU A 151 -10.92 11.32 8.56
CA LEU A 151 -10.27 11.09 7.28
C LEU A 151 -11.10 10.10 6.47
N GLU A 152 -11.58 10.51 5.32
CA GLU A 152 -12.36 9.67 4.42
C GLU A 152 -11.66 9.58 3.06
N LEU A 153 -11.62 8.38 2.52
CA LEU A 153 -11.14 8.08 1.19
C LEU A 153 -12.20 7.32 0.42
N ALA A 154 -12.62 7.85 -0.72
CA ALA A 154 -13.56 7.20 -1.62
C ALA A 154 -13.01 7.20 -3.04
N ASN A 155 -13.23 6.12 -3.79
CA ASN A 155 -12.87 6.06 -5.20
C ASN A 155 -13.81 5.15 -5.98
N LEU A 156 -13.95 5.40 -7.27
CA LEU A 156 -14.54 4.45 -8.19
C LEU A 156 -13.55 3.29 -8.41
N VAL A 157 -14.06 2.07 -8.51
CA VAL A 157 -13.23 0.88 -8.67
C VAL A 157 -13.30 0.33 -10.09
N LYS A 158 -12.20 -0.25 -10.58
CA LYS A 158 -12.13 -0.91 -11.90
C LYS A 158 -13.02 -2.14 -11.97
N GLN A 159 -13.14 -2.87 -10.85
CA GLN A 159 -13.94 -4.09 -10.74
C GLN A 159 -14.79 -4.04 -9.48
N PRO A 160 -16.01 -4.55 -9.50
CA PRO A 160 -16.87 -4.60 -8.32
C PRO A 160 -16.24 -5.42 -7.19
N ILE A 161 -16.31 -4.87 -5.99
CA ILE A 161 -15.88 -5.58 -4.77
C ILE A 161 -17.00 -6.54 -4.37
N ARG A 162 -16.69 -7.84 -4.26
CA ARG A 162 -17.67 -8.89 -3.96
C ARG A 162 -17.80 -9.20 -2.49
N LYS A 163 -16.69 -9.12 -1.73
CA LYS A 163 -16.63 -9.49 -0.31
C LYS A 163 -16.00 -8.37 0.50
N ILE A 164 -16.79 -7.34 0.78
CA ILE A 164 -16.35 -6.14 1.53
C ILE A 164 -15.82 -6.54 2.92
N GLU A 165 -16.45 -7.50 3.58
CA GLU A 165 -16.09 -8.02 4.91
C GLU A 165 -14.70 -8.65 4.99
N ASN A 166 -14.11 -8.98 3.85
CA ASN A 166 -12.80 -9.61 3.80
C ASN A 166 -11.66 -8.63 3.42
N LEU A 167 -11.98 -7.38 3.06
CA LEU A 167 -10.99 -6.43 2.53
C LEU A 167 -9.85 -6.11 3.50
N SER A 168 -10.13 -6.07 4.80
CA SER A 168 -9.13 -5.86 5.85
C SER A 168 -8.56 -7.18 6.41
N GLN A 169 -8.97 -8.33 5.88
CA GLN A 169 -8.38 -9.60 6.29
C GLN A 169 -6.98 -9.78 5.74
N ARG A 170 -6.14 -10.44 6.51
CA ARG A 170 -4.75 -10.73 6.19
C ARG A 170 -4.65 -11.53 4.89
N PHE A 171 -3.79 -11.08 3.98
CA PHE A 171 -3.51 -11.76 2.71
C PHE A 171 -4.72 -11.92 1.78
N TYR A 172 -5.77 -11.12 2.00
CA TYR A 172 -6.92 -11.15 1.12
C TYR A 172 -6.64 -10.30 -0.13
N SER A 173 -6.84 -10.92 -1.28
CA SER A 173 -6.90 -10.25 -2.58
C SER A 173 -8.09 -10.84 -3.34
N GLU A 174 -8.98 -9.98 -3.84
CA GLU A 174 -10.22 -10.43 -4.48
C GLU A 174 -9.97 -11.10 -5.84
N ASN A 175 -8.89 -10.71 -6.52
CA ASN A 175 -8.49 -11.27 -7.81
C ASN A 175 -7.17 -12.03 -7.69
N LEU A 176 -7.22 -13.34 -7.91
CA LEU A 176 -6.03 -14.20 -7.95
C LEU A 176 -5.05 -13.78 -9.06
N SER A 177 -5.53 -13.15 -10.15
CA SER A 177 -4.70 -12.57 -11.22
C SER A 177 -3.95 -11.32 -10.80
N ASP A 178 -4.44 -10.58 -9.79
CA ASP A 178 -3.79 -9.39 -9.23
C ASP A 178 -2.79 -9.73 -8.11
N THR A 179 -2.64 -11.02 -7.76
CA THR A 179 -1.69 -11.48 -6.73
C THR A 179 -0.25 -11.16 -7.07
N GLU A 180 0.07 -10.97 -8.37
CA GLU A 180 1.40 -10.54 -8.80
C GLU A 180 1.77 -9.13 -8.33
N GLU A 181 0.79 -8.27 -8.02
CA GLU A 181 1.03 -6.87 -7.63
C GLU A 181 0.63 -6.51 -6.18
N SER A 182 -0.02 -7.41 -5.41
CA SER A 182 -0.56 -7.09 -4.09
C SER A 182 -0.15 -8.11 -3.04
N SER A 183 0.32 -7.62 -1.88
CA SER A 183 0.62 -8.48 -0.72
C SER A 183 -0.64 -8.91 0.04
N GLY A 184 -1.80 -8.25 -0.21
CA GLY A 184 -3.01 -8.42 0.60
C GLY A 184 -2.85 -7.98 2.06
N LEU A 185 -1.80 -7.23 2.38
CA LEU A 185 -1.49 -6.78 3.74
C LEU A 185 -1.78 -5.30 3.97
N GLY A 186 -1.88 -4.48 2.90
CA GLY A 186 -1.94 -3.03 3.03
C GLY A 186 -3.11 -2.54 3.88
N LEU A 187 -4.34 -2.98 3.61
CA LEU A 187 -5.52 -2.59 4.38
C LEU A 187 -5.48 -3.16 5.80
N TYR A 188 -5.03 -4.41 5.96
CA TYR A 188 -4.83 -5.00 7.28
C TYR A 188 -3.84 -4.20 8.14
N ILE A 189 -2.67 -3.84 7.58
CA ILE A 189 -1.67 -3.00 8.27
C ILE A 189 -2.28 -1.64 8.62
N THR A 190 -3.05 -1.02 7.72
CA THR A 190 -3.72 0.25 7.97
C THR A 190 -4.70 0.14 9.14
N GLU A 191 -5.49 -0.93 9.21
CA GLU A 191 -6.41 -1.19 10.32
C GLU A 191 -5.65 -1.37 11.64
N GLU A 192 -4.61 -2.20 11.68
CA GLU A 192 -3.80 -2.40 12.89
C GLU A 192 -3.10 -1.11 13.37
N LEU A 193 -2.56 -0.31 12.45
CA LEU A 193 -1.93 0.97 12.78
C LEU A 193 -2.93 1.98 13.34
N SER A 194 -4.20 1.93 12.91
CA SER A 194 -5.24 2.84 13.39
C SER A 194 -5.66 2.56 14.85
N HIS A 195 -5.25 1.43 15.40
CA HIS A 195 -5.54 1.03 16.80
C HIS A 195 -4.39 1.33 17.77
N LEU A 196 -3.25 1.83 17.29
CA LEU A 196 -2.10 2.23 18.10
C LEU A 196 -2.24 3.66 18.60
#